data_8c3cd2ecdfb22689e4a68da6dd0f5d44
#
_entry.id   8c3cd2ecdfb22689e4a68da6dd0f5d44
#
_cell.length_a   1.000
_cell.length_b   1.000
_cell.length_c   1.000
_cell.angle_alpha   90.00
_cell.angle_beta   90.00
_cell.angle_gamma   90.00
#
_symmetry.space_group_name_H-M   'P 1'
#
loop_
_entity.id
_entity.type
_entity.pdbx_description
1 polymer ?
#
loop_
_entity_poly.entity_id
_entity_poly.type
_entity_poly.pdbx_seq_one_letter_code
_entity_poly.pdbx_strand_id
1 'polypeptide(L)'
;MQVYYISRVVNGALIAALAAAVWFSARLAWADARFHERTLEGVARAIEILPDNTEYLLFHALQLDYEGQNSTVLLERAAFLSPRSSTPRIRLGLAAESRGDAAGAERWLLDAARVDRQFEPRWTLANFFFRQTRRDEFWEWMKRALEVSYGDRRAAFDLCWRMTSDAGEVLARGIPDGHQVIAAYLVYVSETHPEEAAASAAARLAAFHDPADRPLLEAAVDTMIAKGRGGEAGALWRLLGRGDPLTGAAGIFAEGSGFAWHRLSTGGVVHGPAHEPDVHRITLSGKQPEVCDLLARTLLLTPGKRYVLRWSSRVESAQRGDGFAWRIGDHRFAFTPSPQWKAQEAVLTAPADLATLTLVYQRPPGAPRLEGSMELRDVVIAAHPDGTPLANALPGAAISSPR
;
A
#
# COMPACT_ATOMS: atom_id res chain seq x y z
N MET A 1 -76.49 26.09 14.03
CA MET A 1 -76.62 24.67 14.42
C MET A 1 -75.53 23.79 13.68
N GLN A 2 -75.33 24.00 12.44
CA GLN A 2 -74.37 23.19 11.60
C GLN A 2 -72.93 23.29 12.04
N VAL A 3 -72.40 24.47 12.44
CA VAL A 3 -71.01 24.67 12.87
C VAL A 3 -70.72 23.96 14.19
N TYR A 4 -71.69 23.88 15.09
CA TYR A 4 -71.57 23.22 16.39
C TYR A 4 -71.51 21.68 16.24
N TYR A 5 -72.22 21.15 15.27
CA TYR A 5 -72.22 19.72 14.96
C TYR A 5 -70.89 19.28 14.32
N ILE A 6 -70.31 20.06 13.38
CA ILE A 6 -69.03 19.84 12.75
C ILE A 6 -67.90 19.85 13.79
N SER A 7 -67.90 20.80 14.73
CA SER A 7 -66.88 20.86 15.78
C SER A 7 -66.92 19.64 16.71
N ARG A 8 -68.09 19.09 17.05
CA ARG A 8 -68.21 17.87 17.88
C ARG A 8 -67.68 16.61 17.13
N VAL A 9 -67.96 16.49 15.86
CA VAL A 9 -67.49 15.37 15.02
C VAL A 9 -65.95 15.43 14.86
N VAL A 10 -65.42 16.63 14.63
CA VAL A 10 -63.96 16.85 14.52
C VAL A 10 -63.24 16.53 15.83
N ASN A 11 -63.77 17.00 16.98
CA ASN A 11 -63.21 16.72 18.29
C ASN A 11 -63.29 15.22 18.64
N GLY A 12 -64.39 14.54 18.29
CA GLY A 12 -64.55 13.11 18.49
C GLY A 12 -63.52 12.32 17.65
N ALA A 13 -63.33 12.71 16.39
CA ALA A 13 -62.32 12.09 15.51
C ALA A 13 -60.88 12.31 16.05
N LEU A 14 -60.59 13.52 16.56
CA LEU A 14 -59.27 13.84 17.14
C LEU A 14 -59.00 13.01 18.41
N ILE A 15 -59.99 12.85 19.30
CA ILE A 15 -59.86 12.02 20.51
C ILE A 15 -59.65 10.55 20.12
N ALA A 16 -60.38 10.04 19.15
CA ALA A 16 -60.23 8.67 18.66
C ALA A 16 -58.83 8.45 18.05
N ALA A 17 -58.30 9.42 17.26
CA ALA A 17 -56.96 9.37 16.68
C ALA A 17 -55.88 9.41 17.78
N LEU A 18 -56.01 10.24 18.79
CA LEU A 18 -55.11 10.32 19.95
C LEU A 18 -55.11 9.00 20.76
N ALA A 19 -56.28 8.42 21.00
CA ALA A 19 -56.40 7.15 21.71
C ALA A 19 -55.76 6.00 20.92
N ALA A 20 -55.94 5.96 19.60
CA ALA A 20 -55.26 5.01 18.71
C ALA A 20 -53.75 5.17 18.71
N ALA A 21 -53.25 6.44 18.70
CA ALA A 21 -51.83 6.74 18.77
C ALA A 21 -51.22 6.28 20.10
N VAL A 22 -51.85 6.56 21.21
CA VAL A 22 -51.41 6.10 22.55
C VAL A 22 -51.39 4.57 22.61
N TRP A 23 -52.46 3.91 22.15
CA TRP A 23 -52.52 2.44 22.07
C TRP A 23 -51.37 1.84 21.25
N PHE A 24 -51.10 2.42 20.07
CA PHE A 24 -50.05 1.95 19.20
C PHE A 24 -48.67 2.17 19.82
N SER A 25 -48.44 3.34 20.44
CA SER A 25 -47.19 3.63 21.13
C SER A 25 -46.94 2.69 22.33
N ALA A 26 -48.00 2.42 23.12
CA ALA A 26 -47.93 1.50 24.25
C ALA A 26 -47.62 0.06 23.79
N ARG A 27 -48.24 -0.36 22.69
CA ARG A 27 -47.99 -1.70 22.06
C ARG A 27 -46.56 -1.83 21.55
N LEU A 28 -46.05 -0.76 20.89
CA LEU A 28 -44.66 -0.70 20.46
C LEU A 28 -43.67 -0.79 21.62
N ALA A 29 -43.89 0.05 22.65
CA ALA A 29 -43.06 0.09 23.85
C ALA A 29 -43.03 -1.28 24.58
N TRP A 30 -44.19 -1.95 24.64
CA TRP A 30 -44.29 -3.27 25.27
C TRP A 30 -43.56 -4.33 24.48
N ALA A 31 -43.72 -4.39 23.15
CA ALA A 31 -42.99 -5.30 22.29
C ALA A 31 -41.49 -5.09 22.40
N ASP A 32 -41.03 -3.82 22.36
CA ASP A 32 -39.65 -3.43 22.46
C ASP A 32 -39.03 -3.81 23.82
N ALA A 33 -39.78 -3.62 24.93
CA ALA A 33 -39.34 -4.10 26.23
C ALA A 33 -39.10 -5.61 26.28
N ARG A 34 -39.97 -6.41 25.64
CA ARG A 34 -39.79 -7.85 25.51
C ARG A 34 -38.60 -8.23 24.65
N PHE A 35 -38.43 -7.53 23.53
CA PHE A 35 -37.27 -7.73 22.65
C PHE A 35 -35.95 -7.42 23.34
N HIS A 36 -35.89 -6.41 24.22
CA HIS A 36 -34.67 -6.06 24.97
C HIS A 36 -34.29 -7.07 26.06
N GLU A 37 -35.16 -8.02 26.41
CA GLU A 37 -34.79 -9.16 27.26
C GLU A 37 -33.74 -10.06 26.58
N ARG A 38 -33.63 -10.01 25.25
CA ARG A 38 -32.67 -10.77 24.41
C ARG A 38 -32.73 -12.29 24.62
N THR A 39 -33.81 -12.79 25.23
CA THR A 39 -34.06 -14.24 25.38
C THR A 39 -34.93 -14.74 24.23
N LEU A 40 -34.87 -16.03 23.91
CA LEU A 40 -35.75 -16.67 22.91
C LEU A 40 -37.21 -16.41 23.21
N GLU A 41 -37.63 -16.57 24.46
CA GLU A 41 -38.99 -16.35 24.89
C GLU A 41 -39.41 -14.88 24.79
N GLY A 42 -38.52 -13.95 25.21
CA GLY A 42 -38.79 -12.52 25.12
C GLY A 42 -38.96 -12.05 23.68
N VAL A 43 -38.11 -12.51 22.77
CA VAL A 43 -38.18 -12.19 21.34
C VAL A 43 -39.44 -12.84 20.69
N ALA A 44 -39.76 -14.08 21.04
CA ALA A 44 -40.98 -14.74 20.56
C ALA A 44 -42.24 -13.95 20.99
N ARG A 45 -42.31 -13.49 22.24
CA ARG A 45 -43.40 -12.64 22.73
C ARG A 45 -43.46 -11.26 22.05
N ALA A 46 -42.30 -10.67 21.74
CA ALA A 46 -42.22 -9.44 20.96
C ALA A 46 -42.83 -9.61 19.57
N ILE A 47 -42.56 -10.74 18.90
CA ILE A 47 -43.15 -11.10 17.60
C ILE A 47 -44.66 -11.35 17.70
N GLU A 48 -45.15 -11.96 18.77
CA GLU A 48 -46.58 -12.10 18.98
C GLU A 48 -47.30 -10.74 19.08
N ILE A 49 -46.66 -9.76 19.70
CA ILE A 49 -47.19 -8.39 19.81
C ILE A 49 -47.09 -7.65 18.47
N LEU A 50 -45.94 -7.74 17.79
CA LEU A 50 -45.66 -7.07 16.52
C LEU A 50 -45.11 -8.06 15.48
N PRO A 51 -45.97 -8.87 14.84
CA PRO A 51 -45.59 -9.96 14.00
C PRO A 51 -44.91 -9.54 12.69
N ASP A 52 -45.04 -8.30 12.29
CA ASP A 52 -44.49 -7.75 11.06
C ASP A 52 -43.20 -6.92 11.28
N ASN A 53 -42.66 -6.95 12.49
CA ASN A 53 -41.38 -6.29 12.77
C ASN A 53 -40.23 -7.15 12.26
N THR A 54 -39.61 -6.71 11.18
CA THR A 54 -38.52 -7.42 10.51
C THR A 54 -37.29 -7.61 11.40
N GLU A 55 -36.98 -6.65 12.26
CA GLU A 55 -35.83 -6.74 13.17
C GLU A 55 -36.01 -7.88 14.18
N TYR A 56 -37.22 -8.01 14.75
CA TYR A 56 -37.52 -9.09 15.69
C TYR A 56 -37.44 -10.48 15.00
N LEU A 57 -37.99 -10.56 13.78
CA LEU A 57 -37.92 -11.80 12.96
C LEU A 57 -36.48 -12.19 12.67
N LEU A 58 -35.64 -11.24 12.25
CA LEU A 58 -34.23 -11.48 11.95
C LEU A 58 -33.44 -11.89 13.20
N PHE A 59 -33.70 -11.23 14.33
CA PHE A 59 -33.00 -11.57 15.57
C PHE A 59 -33.40 -12.94 16.08
N HIS A 60 -34.70 -13.28 16.04
CA HIS A 60 -35.17 -14.62 16.40
C HIS A 60 -34.60 -15.70 15.48
N ALA A 61 -34.57 -15.44 14.18
CA ALA A 61 -33.94 -16.35 13.23
C ALA A 61 -32.48 -16.60 13.56
N LEU A 62 -31.72 -15.55 13.95
CA LEU A 62 -30.34 -15.68 14.38
C LEU A 62 -30.18 -16.56 15.63
N GLN A 63 -31.08 -16.39 16.60
CA GLN A 63 -31.07 -17.22 17.82
C GLN A 63 -31.34 -18.70 17.50
N LEU A 64 -32.34 -18.97 16.63
CA LEU A 64 -32.66 -20.33 16.19
C LEU A 64 -31.49 -20.96 15.43
N ASP A 65 -30.85 -20.21 14.53
CA ASP A 65 -29.65 -20.67 13.79
C ASP A 65 -28.51 -21.04 14.76
N TYR A 66 -28.30 -20.23 15.80
CA TYR A 66 -27.28 -20.51 16.81
C TYR A 66 -27.57 -21.80 17.60
N GLU A 67 -28.84 -22.12 17.83
CA GLU A 67 -29.29 -23.35 18.47
C GLU A 67 -29.40 -24.54 17.50
N GLY A 68 -29.05 -24.36 16.21
CA GLY A 68 -29.18 -25.37 15.18
C GLY A 68 -30.62 -25.67 14.78
N GLN A 69 -31.56 -24.78 15.09
CA GLN A 69 -32.95 -24.89 14.73
C GLN A 69 -33.27 -24.22 13.39
N ASN A 70 -34.38 -24.63 12.75
CA ASN A 70 -34.73 -24.12 11.44
C ASN A 70 -35.36 -22.71 11.52
N SER A 71 -34.67 -21.72 10.99
CA SER A 71 -35.08 -20.31 10.92
C SER A 71 -35.76 -19.91 9.62
N THR A 72 -35.85 -20.80 8.63
CA THR A 72 -36.23 -20.49 7.24
C THR A 72 -37.55 -19.72 7.14
N VAL A 73 -38.60 -20.13 7.85
CA VAL A 73 -39.92 -19.50 7.79
C VAL A 73 -39.88 -18.04 8.27
N LEU A 74 -39.09 -17.75 9.33
CA LEU A 74 -38.93 -16.38 9.84
C LEU A 74 -38.17 -15.51 8.83
N LEU A 75 -37.13 -16.06 8.22
CA LEU A 75 -36.33 -15.35 7.22
C LEU A 75 -37.11 -15.08 5.93
N GLU A 76 -37.94 -16.04 5.45
CA GLU A 76 -38.83 -15.84 4.30
C GLU A 76 -39.86 -14.75 4.58
N ARG A 77 -40.47 -14.74 5.77
CA ARG A 77 -41.37 -13.69 6.18
C ARG A 77 -40.67 -12.33 6.25
N ALA A 78 -39.48 -12.26 6.83
CA ALA A 78 -38.67 -11.04 6.87
C ALA A 78 -38.31 -10.53 5.47
N ALA A 79 -37.97 -11.43 4.53
CA ALA A 79 -37.69 -11.07 3.14
C ALA A 79 -38.92 -10.53 2.41
N PHE A 80 -40.09 -11.06 2.71
CA PHE A 80 -41.37 -10.58 2.16
C PHE A 80 -41.72 -9.19 2.69
N LEU A 81 -41.61 -8.97 4.01
CA LEU A 81 -41.92 -7.70 4.68
C LEU A 81 -40.93 -6.59 4.33
N SER A 82 -39.69 -6.94 4.04
CA SER A 82 -38.64 -5.99 3.68
C SER A 82 -38.06 -6.30 2.29
N PRO A 83 -38.78 -5.96 1.21
CA PRO A 83 -38.42 -6.37 -0.16
C PRO A 83 -37.11 -5.76 -0.68
N ARG A 84 -36.61 -4.66 -0.04
CA ARG A 84 -35.35 -4.00 -0.39
C ARG A 84 -34.18 -4.40 0.51
N SER A 85 -34.40 -5.21 1.55
CA SER A 85 -33.34 -5.67 2.45
C SER A 85 -32.67 -6.91 1.88
N SER A 86 -31.33 -6.89 1.80
CA SER A 86 -30.50 -8.05 1.43
C SER A 86 -30.33 -9.04 2.58
N THR A 87 -30.33 -8.57 3.81
CA THR A 87 -29.98 -9.34 5.02
C THR A 87 -30.78 -10.66 5.16
N PRO A 88 -32.13 -10.69 5.09
CA PRO A 88 -32.84 -11.98 5.20
C PRO A 88 -32.52 -12.93 4.05
N ARG A 89 -32.31 -12.40 2.85
CA ARG A 89 -31.95 -13.19 1.66
C ARG A 89 -30.56 -13.80 1.76
N ILE A 90 -29.57 -13.04 2.26
CA ILE A 90 -28.21 -13.52 2.54
C ILE A 90 -28.29 -14.68 3.52
N ARG A 91 -29.04 -14.53 4.63
CA ARG A 91 -29.22 -15.60 5.62
C ARG A 91 -29.91 -16.83 5.06
N LEU A 92 -30.95 -16.68 4.25
CA LEU A 92 -31.60 -17.79 3.53
C LEU A 92 -30.63 -18.54 2.63
N GLY A 93 -29.77 -17.78 1.91
CA GLY A 93 -28.72 -18.35 1.07
C GLY A 93 -27.70 -19.14 1.86
N LEU A 94 -27.17 -18.56 2.94
CA LEU A 94 -26.20 -19.24 3.80
C LEU A 94 -26.81 -20.48 4.50
N ALA A 95 -28.08 -20.40 4.94
CA ALA A 95 -28.79 -21.53 5.52
C ALA A 95 -29.07 -22.64 4.49
N ALA A 96 -29.36 -22.29 3.24
CA ALA A 96 -29.48 -23.27 2.15
C ALA A 96 -28.14 -23.96 1.86
N GLU A 97 -27.05 -23.18 1.78
CA GLU A 97 -25.70 -23.70 1.59
C GLU A 97 -25.29 -24.67 2.69
N SER A 98 -25.55 -24.34 3.95
CA SER A 98 -25.21 -25.21 5.10
C SER A 98 -25.95 -26.55 5.07
N ARG A 99 -27.13 -26.61 4.45
CA ARG A 99 -27.89 -27.84 4.23
C ARG A 99 -27.48 -28.60 2.96
N GLY A 100 -26.52 -28.10 2.19
CA GLY A 100 -26.09 -28.70 0.93
C GLY A 100 -26.94 -28.33 -0.28
N ASP A 101 -27.93 -27.43 -0.14
CA ASP A 101 -28.73 -26.91 -1.25
C ASP A 101 -28.02 -25.73 -1.94
N ALA A 102 -27.00 -26.06 -2.74
CA ALA A 102 -26.22 -25.05 -3.45
C ALA A 102 -27.07 -24.24 -4.45
N ALA A 103 -28.05 -24.86 -5.10
CA ALA A 103 -28.93 -24.20 -6.05
C ALA A 103 -29.89 -23.21 -5.35
N GLY A 104 -30.44 -23.58 -4.20
CA GLY A 104 -31.24 -22.69 -3.37
C GLY A 104 -30.40 -21.55 -2.79
N ALA A 105 -29.19 -21.82 -2.36
CA ALA A 105 -28.24 -20.83 -1.88
C ALA A 105 -27.94 -19.77 -2.96
N GLU A 106 -27.58 -20.22 -4.15
CA GLU A 106 -27.29 -19.31 -5.28
C GLU A 106 -28.49 -18.40 -5.61
N ARG A 107 -29.69 -18.95 -5.69
CA ARG A 107 -30.91 -18.16 -5.97
C ARG A 107 -31.14 -17.05 -4.94
N TRP A 108 -31.03 -17.38 -3.64
CA TRP A 108 -31.22 -16.41 -2.58
C TRP A 108 -30.15 -15.34 -2.55
N LEU A 109 -28.87 -15.71 -2.76
CA LEU A 109 -27.74 -14.77 -2.78
C LEU A 109 -27.80 -13.86 -4.01
N LEU A 110 -28.18 -14.35 -5.17
CA LEU A 110 -28.42 -13.53 -6.37
C LEU A 110 -29.58 -12.56 -6.15
N ASP A 111 -30.69 -13.00 -5.50
CA ASP A 111 -31.80 -12.11 -5.14
C ASP A 111 -31.35 -11.02 -4.16
N ALA A 112 -30.50 -11.35 -3.18
CA ALA A 112 -29.90 -10.38 -2.26
C ALA A 112 -29.10 -9.30 -3.04
N ALA A 113 -28.25 -9.70 -3.98
CA ALA A 113 -27.45 -8.75 -4.78
C ALA A 113 -28.28 -7.94 -5.79
N ARG A 114 -29.45 -8.44 -6.18
CA ARG A 114 -30.39 -7.71 -7.04
C ARG A 114 -31.08 -6.57 -6.29
N VAL A 115 -31.48 -6.79 -5.04
CA VAL A 115 -32.21 -5.81 -4.24
C VAL A 115 -31.29 -4.81 -3.54
N ASP A 116 -30.04 -5.21 -3.29
CA ASP A 116 -29.05 -4.38 -2.64
C ASP A 116 -27.70 -4.49 -3.38
N ARG A 117 -27.24 -3.36 -3.90
CA ARG A 117 -26.00 -3.26 -4.71
C ARG A 117 -24.77 -2.89 -3.89
N GLN A 118 -24.85 -2.93 -2.58
CA GLN A 118 -23.75 -2.63 -1.68
C GLN A 118 -22.71 -3.78 -1.60
N PHE A 119 -21.71 -3.60 -0.78
CA PHE A 119 -20.59 -4.54 -0.66
C PHE A 119 -21.02 -5.93 -0.16
N GLU A 120 -21.83 -6.00 0.90
CA GLU A 120 -22.14 -7.24 1.61
C GLU A 120 -22.75 -8.35 0.74
N PRO A 121 -23.80 -8.10 -0.08
CA PRO A 121 -24.36 -9.16 -0.93
C PRO A 121 -23.37 -9.65 -1.99
N ARG A 122 -22.60 -8.74 -2.59
CA ARG A 122 -21.60 -9.07 -3.62
C ARG A 122 -20.43 -9.86 -3.02
N TRP A 123 -19.95 -9.45 -1.86
CA TRP A 123 -18.93 -10.15 -1.10
C TRP A 123 -19.38 -11.56 -0.70
N THR A 124 -20.64 -11.71 -0.26
CA THR A 124 -21.20 -13.01 0.11
C THR A 124 -21.27 -13.94 -1.11
N LEU A 125 -21.67 -13.43 -2.28
CA LEU A 125 -21.65 -14.18 -3.53
C LEU A 125 -20.23 -14.59 -3.94
N ALA A 126 -19.25 -13.69 -3.86
CA ALA A 126 -17.87 -14.05 -4.15
C ALA A 126 -17.38 -15.19 -3.25
N ASN A 127 -17.66 -15.11 -1.94
CA ASN A 127 -17.32 -16.19 -0.99
C ASN A 127 -18.07 -17.50 -1.30
N PHE A 128 -19.33 -17.43 -1.68
CA PHE A 128 -20.11 -18.60 -2.10
C PHE A 128 -19.45 -19.28 -3.30
N PHE A 129 -19.18 -18.53 -4.37
CA PHE A 129 -18.56 -19.09 -5.58
C PHE A 129 -17.12 -19.56 -5.34
N PHE A 130 -16.39 -18.92 -4.42
CA PHE A 130 -15.09 -19.43 -3.95
C PHE A 130 -15.21 -20.84 -3.36
N ARG A 131 -16.17 -21.06 -2.45
CA ARG A 131 -16.40 -22.38 -1.82
C ARG A 131 -16.90 -23.41 -2.82
N GLN A 132 -17.67 -22.99 -3.83
CA GLN A 132 -18.14 -23.85 -4.91
C GLN A 132 -17.08 -24.10 -6.00
N THR A 133 -15.86 -23.54 -5.88
CA THR A 133 -14.78 -23.63 -6.87
C THR A 133 -15.15 -23.11 -8.27
N ARG A 134 -16.15 -22.25 -8.35
CA ARG A 134 -16.62 -21.60 -9.58
C ARG A 134 -15.83 -20.32 -9.84
N ARG A 135 -14.69 -20.47 -10.56
CA ARG A 135 -13.67 -19.39 -10.71
C ARG A 135 -14.22 -18.18 -11.45
N ASP A 136 -14.97 -18.35 -12.53
CA ASP A 136 -15.41 -17.22 -13.36
C ASP A 136 -16.40 -16.34 -12.61
N GLU A 137 -17.36 -16.93 -11.96
CA GLU A 137 -18.33 -16.23 -11.12
C GLU A 137 -17.68 -15.61 -9.88
N PHE A 138 -16.71 -16.30 -9.29
CA PHE A 138 -15.92 -15.72 -8.19
C PHE A 138 -15.28 -14.40 -8.58
N TRP A 139 -14.57 -14.36 -9.72
CA TRP A 139 -13.89 -13.14 -10.19
C TRP A 139 -14.89 -12.03 -10.53
N GLU A 140 -15.99 -12.37 -11.17
CA GLU A 140 -17.05 -11.42 -11.50
C GLU A 140 -17.61 -10.74 -10.24
N TRP A 141 -17.98 -11.52 -9.24
CA TRP A 141 -18.56 -10.98 -8.00
C TRP A 141 -17.54 -10.31 -7.10
N MET A 142 -16.30 -10.80 -7.06
CA MET A 142 -15.21 -10.16 -6.32
C MET A 142 -14.91 -8.76 -6.89
N LYS A 143 -14.78 -8.64 -8.19
CA LYS A 143 -14.58 -7.35 -8.86
C LYS A 143 -15.71 -6.37 -8.53
N ARG A 144 -16.95 -6.83 -8.67
CA ARG A 144 -18.14 -6.02 -8.32
C ARG A 144 -18.19 -5.63 -6.83
N ALA A 145 -17.73 -6.49 -5.93
CA ALA A 145 -17.65 -6.18 -4.50
C ALA A 145 -16.61 -5.09 -4.24
N LEU A 146 -15.41 -5.24 -4.80
CA LEU A 146 -14.33 -4.27 -4.67
C LEU A 146 -14.64 -2.91 -5.29
N GLU A 147 -15.46 -2.83 -6.35
CA GLU A 147 -15.91 -1.57 -6.95
C GLU A 147 -16.67 -0.66 -5.98
N VAL A 148 -17.41 -1.25 -5.05
CA VAL A 148 -18.21 -0.52 -4.05
C VAL A 148 -17.63 -0.60 -2.64
N SER A 149 -16.48 -1.22 -2.48
CA SER A 149 -15.84 -1.39 -1.18
C SER A 149 -15.28 -0.08 -0.65
N TYR A 150 -15.32 0.10 0.66
CA TYR A 150 -14.67 1.17 1.41
C TYR A 150 -14.00 0.59 2.65
N GLY A 151 -13.02 1.32 3.20
CA GLY A 151 -12.27 0.86 4.37
C GLY A 151 -11.28 -0.26 4.05
N ASP A 152 -11.14 -1.22 4.95
CA ASP A 152 -10.18 -2.31 4.83
C ASP A 152 -10.63 -3.33 3.78
N ARG A 153 -9.72 -3.61 2.83
CA ARG A 153 -9.94 -4.54 1.70
C ARG A 153 -9.06 -5.80 1.80
N ARG A 154 -8.27 -5.94 2.87
CA ARG A 154 -7.30 -7.05 3.01
C ARG A 154 -7.96 -8.41 2.85
N ALA A 155 -9.10 -8.65 3.49
CA ALA A 155 -9.81 -9.93 3.39
C ALA A 155 -10.22 -10.28 1.94
N ALA A 156 -10.58 -9.28 1.13
CA ALA A 156 -10.92 -9.49 -0.27
C ALA A 156 -9.67 -9.81 -1.12
N PHE A 157 -8.56 -9.12 -0.87
CA PHE A 157 -7.30 -9.40 -1.53
C PHE A 157 -6.75 -10.77 -1.14
N ASP A 158 -6.79 -11.14 0.14
CA ASP A 158 -6.40 -12.46 0.63
C ASP A 158 -7.21 -13.57 -0.06
N LEU A 159 -8.51 -13.35 -0.25
CA LEU A 159 -9.36 -14.33 -0.93
C LEU A 159 -9.02 -14.47 -2.42
N CYS A 160 -8.66 -13.37 -3.10
CA CYS A 160 -8.13 -13.41 -4.46
C CYS A 160 -6.86 -14.26 -4.54
N TRP A 161 -5.91 -14.05 -3.65
CA TRP A 161 -4.66 -14.80 -3.60
C TRP A 161 -4.83 -16.27 -3.16
N ARG A 162 -5.89 -16.57 -2.45
CA ARG A 162 -6.26 -17.97 -2.15
C ARG A 162 -6.92 -18.67 -3.34
N MET A 163 -7.54 -17.94 -4.26
CA MET A 163 -8.11 -18.49 -5.48
C MET A 163 -7.04 -18.88 -6.50
N THR A 164 -5.94 -18.11 -6.59
CA THR A 164 -4.83 -18.33 -7.51
C THR A 164 -3.54 -17.73 -6.97
N SER A 165 -2.40 -18.31 -7.32
CA SER A 165 -1.07 -17.72 -7.10
C SER A 165 -0.58 -16.86 -8.27
N ASP A 166 -1.36 -16.71 -9.33
CA ASP A 166 -1.04 -15.89 -10.49
C ASP A 166 -1.39 -14.42 -10.23
N ALA A 167 -0.37 -13.60 -9.99
CA ALA A 167 -0.50 -12.17 -9.76
C ALA A 167 -1.17 -11.43 -10.94
N GLY A 168 -0.92 -11.87 -12.16
CA GLY A 168 -1.53 -11.32 -13.37
C GLY A 168 -3.04 -11.58 -13.41
N GLU A 169 -3.46 -12.78 -13.07
CA GLU A 169 -4.88 -13.14 -12.98
C GLU A 169 -5.59 -12.35 -11.88
N VAL A 170 -4.98 -12.26 -10.68
CA VAL A 170 -5.53 -11.46 -9.57
C VAL A 170 -5.76 -10.01 -10.02
N LEU A 171 -4.73 -9.39 -10.59
CA LEU A 171 -4.79 -7.98 -11.00
C LEU A 171 -5.81 -7.75 -12.13
N ALA A 172 -5.86 -8.63 -13.13
CA ALA A 172 -6.71 -8.45 -14.30
C ALA A 172 -8.19 -8.75 -13.99
N ARG A 173 -8.47 -9.81 -13.24
CA ARG A 173 -9.83 -10.32 -13.03
C ARG A 173 -10.43 -9.86 -11.70
N GLY A 174 -9.63 -9.77 -10.63
CA GLY A 174 -10.09 -9.46 -9.28
C GLY A 174 -10.13 -7.98 -8.96
N ILE A 175 -9.12 -7.22 -9.43
CA ILE A 175 -8.96 -5.81 -9.04
C ILE A 175 -9.62 -4.88 -10.06
N PRO A 176 -10.65 -4.09 -9.68
CA PRO A 176 -11.30 -3.13 -10.58
C PRO A 176 -10.39 -1.93 -10.91
N ASP A 177 -10.75 -1.17 -11.96
CA ASP A 177 -10.03 0.03 -12.41
C ASP A 177 -10.34 1.27 -11.55
N GLY A 178 -10.53 1.09 -10.25
CA GLY A 178 -10.77 2.17 -9.29
C GLY A 178 -9.46 2.63 -8.65
N HIS A 179 -9.12 3.92 -8.75
CA HIS A 179 -7.90 4.50 -8.19
C HIS A 179 -7.65 4.07 -6.74
N GLN A 180 -8.63 4.25 -5.83
CA GLN A 180 -8.50 3.90 -4.42
C GLN A 180 -8.29 2.40 -4.17
N VAL A 181 -8.87 1.54 -5.01
CA VAL A 181 -8.73 0.08 -4.87
C VAL A 181 -7.33 -0.34 -5.31
N ILE A 182 -6.83 0.22 -6.42
CA ILE A 182 -5.48 -0.08 -6.93
C ILE A 182 -4.42 0.44 -5.96
N ALA A 183 -4.59 1.64 -5.39
CA ALA A 183 -3.69 2.17 -4.36
C ALA A 183 -3.66 1.26 -3.12
N ALA A 184 -4.83 0.85 -2.62
CA ALA A 184 -4.91 -0.09 -1.49
C ALA A 184 -4.31 -1.46 -1.83
N TYR A 185 -4.51 -1.94 -3.07
CA TYR A 185 -3.92 -3.20 -3.52
C TYR A 185 -2.39 -3.11 -3.61
N LEU A 186 -1.82 -1.99 -4.08
CA LEU A 186 -0.38 -1.77 -4.10
C LEU A 186 0.22 -1.83 -2.69
N VAL A 187 -0.41 -1.17 -1.69
CA VAL A 187 0.01 -1.25 -0.29
C VAL A 187 0.02 -2.71 0.18
N TYR A 188 -1.07 -3.43 -0.05
CA TYR A 188 -1.21 -4.83 0.34
C TYR A 188 -0.13 -5.73 -0.28
N VAL A 189 0.07 -5.68 -1.60
CA VAL A 189 1.05 -6.55 -2.27
C VAL A 189 2.49 -6.16 -1.97
N SER A 190 2.77 -4.89 -1.67
CA SER A 190 4.12 -4.48 -1.24
C SER A 190 4.54 -5.13 0.07
N GLU A 191 3.57 -5.46 0.93
CA GLU A 191 3.81 -6.14 2.20
C GLU A 191 3.79 -7.67 2.07
N THR A 192 2.90 -8.22 1.24
CA THR A 192 2.59 -9.65 1.21
C THR A 192 3.17 -10.40 0.01
N HIS A 193 3.16 -9.77 -1.18
CA HIS A 193 3.57 -10.35 -2.46
C HIS A 193 4.46 -9.39 -3.28
N PRO A 194 5.54 -8.83 -2.67
CA PRO A 194 6.31 -7.76 -3.31
C PRO A 194 7.02 -8.20 -4.59
N GLU A 195 7.39 -9.48 -4.69
CA GLU A 195 8.13 -9.99 -5.84
C GLU A 195 7.22 -10.30 -7.02
N GLU A 196 5.97 -10.74 -6.78
CA GLU A 196 5.06 -11.19 -7.81
C GLU A 196 4.18 -10.05 -8.37
N ALA A 197 3.74 -9.12 -7.52
CA ALA A 197 2.64 -8.22 -7.86
C ALA A 197 2.93 -6.72 -7.73
N ALA A 198 3.92 -6.30 -6.94
CA ALA A 198 4.12 -4.89 -6.62
C ALA A 198 4.41 -4.03 -7.87
N ALA A 199 5.22 -4.54 -8.80
CA ALA A 199 5.57 -3.81 -10.02
C ALA A 199 4.35 -3.56 -10.92
N SER A 200 3.53 -4.59 -11.15
CA SER A 200 2.33 -4.49 -11.99
C SER A 200 1.25 -3.60 -11.36
N ALA A 201 1.07 -3.70 -10.04
CA ALA A 201 0.15 -2.85 -9.29
C ALA A 201 0.59 -1.38 -9.32
N ALA A 202 1.90 -1.12 -9.12
CA ALA A 202 2.47 0.23 -9.18
C ALA A 202 2.35 0.84 -10.59
N ALA A 203 2.63 0.07 -11.64
CA ALA A 203 2.46 0.53 -13.02
C ALA A 203 1.00 0.91 -13.32
N ARG A 204 0.04 0.13 -12.84
CA ARG A 204 -1.38 0.40 -13.01
C ARG A 204 -1.83 1.65 -12.23
N LEU A 205 -1.29 1.85 -11.00
CA LEU A 205 -1.56 3.06 -10.22
C LEU A 205 -0.96 4.31 -10.90
N ALA A 206 0.28 4.23 -11.37
CA ALA A 206 0.96 5.33 -12.03
C ALA A 206 0.23 5.82 -13.30
N ALA A 207 -0.57 4.98 -13.94
CA ALA A 207 -1.37 5.34 -15.11
C ALA A 207 -2.48 6.38 -14.81
N PHE A 208 -2.84 6.61 -13.54
CA PHE A 208 -3.77 7.68 -13.16
C PHE A 208 -3.12 9.06 -13.16
N HIS A 209 -1.78 9.14 -13.15
CA HIS A 209 -1.01 10.39 -13.13
C HIS A 209 -1.39 11.32 -11.96
N ASP A 210 -1.85 10.77 -10.83
CA ASP A 210 -2.18 11.55 -9.64
C ASP A 210 -0.90 11.88 -8.85
N PRO A 211 -0.55 13.18 -8.68
CA PRO A 211 0.61 13.56 -7.88
C PRO A 211 0.57 13.09 -6.42
N ALA A 212 -0.63 12.84 -5.87
CA ALA A 212 -0.80 12.34 -4.51
C ALA A 212 -0.29 10.90 -4.33
N ASP A 213 -0.19 10.12 -5.41
CA ASP A 213 0.33 8.75 -5.37
C ASP A 213 1.86 8.68 -5.31
N ARG A 214 2.55 9.80 -5.55
CA ARG A 214 4.01 9.83 -5.63
C ARG A 214 4.70 9.18 -4.44
N PRO A 215 4.35 9.46 -3.17
CA PRO A 215 5.00 8.82 -2.03
C PRO A 215 4.83 7.28 -2.03
N LEU A 216 3.65 6.81 -2.39
CA LEU A 216 3.34 5.39 -2.46
C LEU A 216 4.11 4.68 -3.58
N LEU A 217 4.20 5.31 -4.75
CA LEU A 217 4.94 4.79 -5.90
C LEU A 217 6.46 4.81 -5.65
N GLU A 218 6.99 5.82 -4.99
CA GLU A 218 8.38 5.88 -4.57
C GLU A 218 8.72 4.79 -3.52
N ALA A 219 7.83 4.54 -2.56
CA ALA A 219 7.98 3.42 -1.62
C ALA A 219 7.93 2.05 -2.32
N ALA A 220 7.15 1.92 -3.39
CA ALA A 220 7.16 0.71 -4.22
C ALA A 220 8.51 0.53 -4.95
N VAL A 221 9.14 1.62 -5.44
CA VAL A 221 10.51 1.57 -5.99
C VAL A 221 11.50 1.06 -4.96
N ASP A 222 11.45 1.59 -3.72
CA ASP A 222 12.33 1.14 -2.63
C ASP A 222 12.13 -0.35 -2.31
N THR A 223 10.88 -0.80 -2.29
CA THR A 223 10.54 -2.22 -2.10
C THR A 223 11.14 -3.11 -3.19
N MET A 224 11.02 -2.69 -4.46
CA MET A 224 11.58 -3.43 -5.59
C MET A 224 13.12 -3.47 -5.53
N ILE A 225 13.76 -2.36 -5.17
CA ILE A 225 15.22 -2.29 -4.96
C ILE A 225 15.65 -3.27 -3.86
N ALA A 226 14.96 -3.24 -2.70
CA ALA A 226 15.25 -4.11 -1.57
C ALA A 226 15.09 -5.60 -1.91
N LYS A 227 14.21 -5.93 -2.88
CA LYS A 227 13.98 -7.29 -3.39
C LYS A 227 14.86 -7.65 -4.60
N GLY A 228 15.82 -6.80 -4.98
CA GLY A 228 16.71 -7.07 -6.11
C GLY A 228 16.05 -6.95 -7.49
N ARG A 229 14.85 -6.32 -7.59
CA ARG A 229 14.09 -6.17 -8.85
C ARG A 229 14.46 -4.86 -9.58
N GLY A 230 15.74 -4.69 -9.86
CA GLY A 230 16.30 -3.45 -10.40
C GLY A 230 15.67 -2.98 -11.71
N GLY A 231 15.40 -3.90 -12.63
CA GLY A 231 14.77 -3.58 -13.92
C GLY A 231 13.40 -2.93 -13.77
N GLU A 232 12.56 -3.48 -12.91
CA GLU A 232 11.21 -2.98 -12.64
C GLU A 232 11.21 -1.68 -11.84
N ALA A 233 12.07 -1.62 -10.80
CA ALA A 233 12.30 -0.39 -10.06
C ALA A 233 12.73 0.75 -10.98
N GLY A 234 13.66 0.48 -11.90
CA GLY A 234 14.14 1.45 -12.89
C GLY A 234 13.06 1.86 -13.91
N ALA A 235 12.20 0.94 -14.33
CA ALA A 235 11.09 1.23 -15.22
C ALA A 235 10.06 2.15 -14.53
N LEU A 236 9.67 1.84 -13.29
CA LEU A 236 8.76 2.67 -12.50
C LEU A 236 9.38 4.06 -12.22
N TRP A 237 10.67 4.12 -11.88
CA TRP A 237 11.40 5.36 -11.65
C TRP A 237 11.35 6.32 -12.85
N ARG A 238 11.55 5.78 -14.08
CA ARG A 238 11.43 6.55 -15.31
C ARG A 238 9.99 7.00 -15.57
N LEU A 239 9.03 6.12 -15.30
CA LEU A 239 7.60 6.43 -15.44
C LEU A 239 7.17 7.60 -14.52
N LEU A 240 7.78 7.71 -13.33
CA LEU A 240 7.58 8.82 -12.40
C LEU A 240 8.26 10.13 -12.82
N GLY A 241 8.93 10.17 -13.98
CA GLY A 241 9.63 11.34 -14.46
C GLY A 241 10.88 11.71 -13.66
N ARG A 242 11.43 10.75 -12.89
CA ARG A 242 12.61 10.96 -12.05
C ARG A 242 13.94 10.85 -12.81
N GLY A 243 13.89 10.66 -14.11
CA GLY A 243 15.04 10.53 -14.97
C GLY A 243 15.59 9.09 -15.02
N ASP A 244 16.82 8.96 -15.51
CA ASP A 244 17.48 7.65 -15.61
C ASP A 244 18.09 7.22 -14.27
N PRO A 245 17.88 5.95 -13.82
CA PRO A 245 18.46 5.44 -12.59
C PRO A 245 19.99 5.52 -12.48
N LEU A 246 20.68 5.52 -13.62
CA LEU A 246 22.14 5.63 -13.69
C LEU A 246 22.63 7.07 -13.60
N THR A 247 22.11 7.95 -14.46
CA THR A 247 22.59 9.33 -14.58
C THR A 247 21.94 10.28 -13.56
N GLY A 248 20.77 9.91 -13.07
CA GLY A 248 20.00 10.71 -12.12
C GLY A 248 19.12 11.79 -12.77
N ALA A 249 18.27 12.40 -11.94
CA ALA A 249 17.55 13.62 -12.29
C ALA A 249 18.44 14.82 -12.05
N ALA A 250 18.13 15.92 -12.70
CA ALA A 250 18.78 17.23 -12.46
C ALA A 250 18.65 17.61 -10.97
N GLY A 251 19.76 17.99 -10.35
CA GLY A 251 19.85 18.31 -8.92
C GLY A 251 20.65 17.23 -8.17
N ILE A 252 21.96 17.42 -8.18
CA ILE A 252 22.97 16.39 -7.80
C ILE A 252 22.80 15.82 -6.41
N PHE A 253 22.09 16.44 -5.49
CA PHE A 253 21.97 15.98 -4.11
C PHE A 253 20.56 16.20 -3.53
N ALA A 254 19.53 16.16 -4.40
CA ALA A 254 18.16 16.11 -3.90
C ALA A 254 17.98 14.80 -3.12
N GLU A 255 17.73 14.92 -1.84
CA GLU A 255 17.42 13.78 -0.98
C GLU A 255 16.11 13.15 -1.40
N GLY A 256 16.04 11.85 -1.44
CA GLY A 256 14.84 11.14 -1.87
C GLY A 256 14.98 9.63 -1.74
N SER A 257 13.92 8.95 -2.08
CA SER A 257 13.82 7.50 -2.16
C SER A 257 14.39 6.95 -3.47
N GLY A 258 14.41 5.65 -3.61
CA GLY A 258 14.74 4.95 -4.85
C GLY A 258 16.20 5.14 -5.29
N PHE A 259 16.35 5.66 -6.50
CA PHE A 259 17.67 5.91 -7.10
C PHE A 259 18.19 7.34 -6.83
N ALA A 260 17.60 8.08 -5.90
CA ALA A 260 18.11 9.37 -5.45
C ALA A 260 19.32 9.22 -4.49
N TRP A 261 19.94 10.36 -4.16
CA TRP A 261 20.99 10.39 -3.15
C TRP A 261 20.38 10.32 -1.74
N HIS A 262 21.04 9.55 -0.86
CA HIS A 262 20.74 9.45 0.56
C HIS A 262 21.87 10.07 1.37
N ARG A 263 21.57 11.05 2.21
CA ARG A 263 22.48 11.60 3.21
C ARG A 263 22.48 10.68 4.42
N LEU A 264 23.66 10.20 4.78
CA LEU A 264 23.79 9.28 5.91
C LEU A 264 24.14 10.06 7.17
N SER A 265 23.23 10.09 8.14
CA SER A 265 23.41 10.79 9.40
C SER A 265 24.42 10.06 10.27
N THR A 266 25.52 10.74 10.63
CA THR A 266 26.56 10.20 11.49
C THR A 266 26.97 11.28 12.50
N GLY A 267 27.19 10.92 13.75
CA GLY A 267 27.65 11.88 14.77
C GLY A 267 28.94 12.60 14.35
N GLY A 268 28.93 13.91 14.43
CA GLY A 268 30.08 14.73 14.02
C GLY A 268 30.17 15.04 12.53
N VAL A 269 29.14 14.67 11.73
CA VAL A 269 29.00 14.98 10.31
C VAL A 269 27.75 15.84 10.10
N VAL A 270 27.90 16.92 9.35
CA VAL A 270 26.79 17.82 8.97
C VAL A 270 26.76 17.96 7.46
N HIS A 271 25.59 17.72 6.88
CA HIS A 271 25.31 17.95 5.45
C HIS A 271 24.64 19.29 5.27
N GLY A 272 25.06 20.07 4.28
CA GLY A 272 24.46 21.36 3.98
C GLY A 272 24.68 21.82 2.55
N PRO A 273 23.98 22.87 2.12
CA PRO A 273 24.26 23.55 0.86
C PRO A 273 25.60 24.28 0.98
N ALA A 274 26.32 24.37 -0.14
CA ALA A 274 27.45 25.29 -0.28
C ALA A 274 26.98 26.67 -0.73
N HIS A 275 27.89 27.61 -0.86
CA HIS A 275 27.58 28.95 -1.41
C HIS A 275 27.27 28.92 -2.90
N GLU A 276 27.74 27.90 -3.61
CA GLU A 276 27.50 27.69 -5.04
C GLU A 276 26.30 26.76 -5.23
N PRO A 277 25.42 27.02 -6.23
CA PRO A 277 24.37 26.09 -6.60
C PRO A 277 24.97 24.73 -7.05
N ASP A 278 24.24 23.65 -6.87
CA ASP A 278 24.65 22.28 -7.25
C ASP A 278 25.93 21.75 -6.57
N VAL A 279 26.37 22.39 -5.50
CA VAL A 279 27.47 21.93 -4.65
C VAL A 279 26.94 21.41 -3.32
N HIS A 280 27.37 20.23 -2.93
CA HIS A 280 27.06 19.63 -1.64
C HIS A 280 28.25 19.78 -0.68
N ARG A 281 28.01 20.37 0.49
CA ARG A 281 29.02 20.52 1.54
C ARG A 281 28.80 19.48 2.64
N ILE A 282 29.88 18.82 3.03
CA ILE A 282 29.95 17.89 4.15
C ILE A 282 30.98 18.45 5.15
N THR A 283 30.52 18.79 6.34
CA THR A 283 31.37 19.30 7.40
C THR A 283 31.62 18.22 8.43
N LEU A 284 32.89 17.99 8.79
CA LEU A 284 33.35 17.06 9.82
C LEU A 284 33.92 17.84 11.00
N SER A 285 33.44 17.50 12.19
CA SER A 285 33.78 18.22 13.44
C SER A 285 34.97 17.62 14.21
N GLY A 286 35.67 16.63 13.67
CA GLY A 286 36.70 15.88 14.40
C GLY A 286 36.15 14.83 15.38
N LYS A 287 34.80 14.77 15.55
CA LYS A 287 34.14 13.81 16.47
C LYS A 287 33.47 12.64 15.74
N GLN A 288 33.51 12.65 14.42
CA GLN A 288 32.95 11.55 13.62
C GLN A 288 33.69 10.22 13.88
N PRO A 289 33.05 9.06 13.64
CA PRO A 289 33.70 7.76 13.68
C PRO A 289 34.93 7.68 12.77
N GLU A 290 35.84 6.77 13.08
CA GLU A 290 37.05 6.54 12.26
C GLU A 290 36.72 6.08 10.86
N VAL A 291 35.58 5.36 10.69
CA VAL A 291 35.01 4.96 9.43
C VAL A 291 33.54 5.35 9.47
N CYS A 292 33.09 6.11 8.49
CA CYS A 292 31.68 6.44 8.34
C CYS A 292 31.29 6.65 6.89
N ASP A 293 30.09 6.22 6.57
CA ASP A 293 29.43 6.43 5.30
C ASP A 293 28.76 7.81 5.33
N LEU A 294 28.92 8.59 4.26
CA LEU A 294 28.49 9.98 4.20
C LEU A 294 27.30 10.18 3.24
N LEU A 295 27.42 9.64 2.04
CA LEU A 295 26.38 9.66 1.00
C LEU A 295 26.26 8.28 0.39
N ALA A 296 25.06 7.90 0.01
CA ALA A 296 24.81 6.67 -0.73
C ALA A 296 23.84 6.90 -1.87
N ARG A 297 23.98 6.12 -2.94
CA ARG A 297 23.04 6.09 -4.05
C ARG A 297 22.98 4.70 -4.64
N THR A 298 21.79 4.16 -4.83
CA THR A 298 21.58 2.95 -5.58
C THR A 298 21.68 3.24 -7.09
N LEU A 299 22.37 2.39 -7.82
CA LEU A 299 22.59 2.48 -9.26
C LEU A 299 22.01 1.23 -9.92
N LEU A 300 21.37 1.43 -11.07
CA LEU A 300 20.98 0.34 -11.95
C LEU A 300 22.05 0.19 -13.04
N LEU A 301 22.79 -0.90 -12.99
CA LEU A 301 23.93 -1.19 -13.84
C LEU A 301 23.68 -2.45 -14.68
N THR A 302 24.53 -2.69 -15.67
CA THR A 302 24.59 -3.99 -16.36
C THR A 302 25.78 -4.77 -15.80
N PRO A 303 25.59 -5.93 -15.18
CA PRO A 303 26.68 -6.72 -14.60
C PRO A 303 27.82 -6.98 -15.59
N GLY A 304 29.07 -6.85 -15.13
CA GLY A 304 30.29 -7.03 -15.95
C GLY A 304 30.58 -5.90 -16.93
N LYS A 305 29.66 -4.94 -17.13
CA LYS A 305 29.94 -3.79 -17.99
C LYS A 305 30.82 -2.77 -17.26
N ARG A 306 31.65 -2.05 -18.03
CA ARG A 306 32.53 -1.00 -17.49
C ARG A 306 31.82 0.35 -17.47
N TYR A 307 32.05 1.12 -16.40
CA TYR A 307 31.52 2.46 -16.21
C TYR A 307 32.64 3.41 -15.79
N VAL A 308 32.46 4.70 -16.10
CA VAL A 308 33.32 5.80 -15.63
C VAL A 308 32.55 6.60 -14.58
N LEU A 309 33.11 6.71 -13.39
CA LEU A 309 32.67 7.61 -12.34
C LEU A 309 33.53 8.87 -12.38
N ARG A 310 32.92 10.02 -12.55
CA ARG A 310 33.58 11.34 -12.53
C ARG A 310 33.01 12.18 -11.41
N TRP A 311 33.85 12.97 -10.76
CA TRP A 311 33.45 13.91 -9.72
C TRP A 311 34.45 15.04 -9.62
N SER A 312 34.01 16.18 -9.08
CA SER A 312 34.86 17.31 -8.69
C SER A 312 34.75 17.50 -7.18
N SER A 313 35.88 17.63 -6.49
CA SER A 313 35.90 17.87 -5.05
C SER A 313 36.91 18.92 -4.65
N ARG A 314 36.64 19.61 -3.54
CA ARG A 314 37.63 20.41 -2.80
C ARG A 314 37.50 20.14 -1.29
N VAL A 315 38.61 20.22 -0.57
CA VAL A 315 38.65 19.95 0.86
C VAL A 315 39.33 21.12 1.58
N GLU A 316 38.59 21.75 2.47
CA GLU A 316 39.10 22.81 3.38
C GLU A 316 39.28 22.19 4.75
N SER A 317 40.52 22.00 5.17
CA SER A 317 40.87 21.39 6.44
C SER A 317 42.20 21.88 6.96
N ALA A 318 42.35 21.93 8.30
CA ALA A 318 43.63 22.14 8.97
C ALA A 318 44.63 20.99 8.80
N GLN A 319 44.14 19.82 8.37
CA GLN A 319 44.92 18.63 8.09
C GLN A 319 45.03 18.42 6.55
N ARG A 320 45.70 17.31 6.15
CA ARG A 320 45.89 16.97 4.72
C ARG A 320 44.61 16.75 3.93
N GLY A 321 43.46 16.59 4.59
CA GLY A 321 42.17 16.34 3.92
C GLY A 321 42.02 14.94 3.33
N ASP A 322 42.86 14.00 3.76
CA ASP A 322 42.85 12.61 3.31
C ASP A 322 41.71 11.81 3.95
N GLY A 323 41.36 10.66 3.35
CA GLY A 323 40.45 9.69 3.93
C GLY A 323 39.10 9.54 3.21
N PHE A 324 38.80 10.40 2.25
CA PHE A 324 37.58 10.25 1.42
C PHE A 324 37.78 9.25 0.28
N ALA A 325 36.77 8.44 0.04
CA ALA A 325 36.77 7.54 -1.09
C ALA A 325 35.35 7.24 -1.57
N TRP A 326 35.18 6.94 -2.83
CA TRP A 326 34.02 6.21 -3.33
C TRP A 326 34.19 4.72 -3.09
N ARG A 327 33.12 4.06 -2.66
CA ARG A 327 33.03 2.60 -2.52
C ARG A 327 31.84 2.08 -3.32
N ILE A 328 32.03 0.99 -4.08
CA ILE A 328 30.98 0.25 -4.78
C ILE A 328 31.38 -1.23 -4.81
N GLY A 329 30.61 -2.10 -4.18
CA GLY A 329 31.04 -3.48 -3.94
C GLY A 329 32.41 -3.51 -3.23
N ASP A 330 33.34 -4.29 -3.75
CA ASP A 330 34.72 -4.40 -3.24
C ASP A 330 35.67 -3.32 -3.78
N HIS A 331 35.22 -2.48 -4.71
CA HIS A 331 36.02 -1.43 -5.30
C HIS A 331 36.03 -0.17 -4.44
N ARG A 332 37.21 0.41 -4.27
CA ARG A 332 37.42 1.65 -3.54
C ARG A 332 38.26 2.62 -4.36
N PHE A 333 37.82 3.85 -4.50
CA PHE A 333 38.49 4.92 -5.27
C PHE A 333 38.75 6.09 -4.33
N ALA A 334 40.02 6.22 -3.87
CA ALA A 334 40.42 7.27 -2.97
C ALA A 334 40.43 8.64 -3.68
N PHE A 335 40.03 9.67 -2.96
CA PHE A 335 40.16 11.05 -3.43
C PHE A 335 41.59 11.54 -3.32
N THR A 336 42.02 12.35 -4.30
CA THR A 336 43.18 13.18 -4.14
C THR A 336 42.74 14.50 -3.52
N PRO A 337 43.06 14.80 -2.25
CA PRO A 337 42.61 16.02 -1.61
C PRO A 337 43.25 17.25 -2.25
N SER A 338 42.48 18.34 -2.32
CA SER A 338 42.95 19.64 -2.82
C SER A 338 42.10 20.76 -2.20
N PRO A 339 42.67 21.88 -1.83
CA PRO A 339 41.94 23.06 -1.39
C PRO A 339 41.24 23.78 -2.54
N GLN A 340 41.61 23.48 -3.79
CA GLN A 340 40.98 23.96 -5.00
C GLN A 340 40.15 22.86 -5.63
N TRP A 341 39.15 23.22 -6.45
CA TRP A 341 38.37 22.27 -7.21
C TRP A 341 39.28 21.35 -8.05
N LYS A 342 39.19 20.07 -7.83
CA LYS A 342 39.90 19.05 -8.55
C LYS A 342 38.95 18.04 -9.16
N ALA A 343 38.93 17.94 -10.48
CA ALA A 343 38.21 16.90 -11.20
C ALA A 343 38.98 15.58 -11.10
N GLN A 344 38.27 14.50 -10.87
CA GLN A 344 38.81 13.15 -10.72
C GLN A 344 37.91 12.17 -11.45
N GLU A 345 38.47 11.05 -11.88
CA GLU A 345 37.70 9.95 -12.49
C GLU A 345 38.24 8.59 -12.05
N ALA A 346 37.32 7.62 -12.09
CA ALA A 346 37.65 6.22 -11.84
C ALA A 346 36.85 5.32 -12.79
N VAL A 347 37.44 4.19 -13.16
CA VAL A 347 36.77 3.15 -13.95
C VAL A 347 36.38 2.02 -13.02
N LEU A 348 35.14 1.58 -13.10
CA LEU A 348 34.64 0.44 -12.35
C LEU A 348 34.00 -0.58 -13.28
N THR A 349 34.05 -1.85 -12.88
CA THR A 349 33.23 -2.90 -13.50
C THR A 349 32.02 -3.14 -12.61
N ALA A 350 30.83 -3.16 -13.18
CA ALA A 350 29.60 -3.36 -12.44
C ALA A 350 29.59 -4.72 -11.72
N PRO A 351 29.49 -4.73 -10.36
CA PRO A 351 29.49 -5.99 -9.61
C PRO A 351 28.14 -6.74 -9.69
N ALA A 352 27.06 -6.00 -9.86
CA ALA A 352 25.68 -6.51 -9.95
C ALA A 352 24.80 -5.54 -10.75
N ASP A 353 23.56 -5.90 -11.03
CA ASP A 353 22.57 -5.04 -11.68
C ASP A 353 22.13 -3.89 -10.75
N LEU A 354 21.98 -4.17 -9.45
CA LEU A 354 21.80 -3.15 -8.40
C LEU A 354 23.07 -3.07 -7.56
N ALA A 355 23.67 -1.89 -7.52
CA ALA A 355 24.84 -1.64 -6.71
C ALA A 355 24.74 -0.29 -6.00
N THR A 356 25.21 -0.21 -4.75
CA THR A 356 25.24 1.04 -4.00
C THR A 356 26.60 1.70 -4.12
N LEU A 357 26.62 2.91 -4.70
CA LEU A 357 27.77 3.81 -4.65
C LEU A 357 27.70 4.59 -3.34
N THR A 358 28.75 4.47 -2.52
CA THR A 358 28.83 5.12 -1.22
C THR A 358 30.06 6.05 -1.15
N LEU A 359 29.87 7.29 -0.74
CA LEU A 359 30.96 8.15 -0.30
C LEU A 359 31.29 7.82 1.14
N VAL A 360 32.53 7.43 1.39
CA VAL A 360 33.01 7.03 2.71
C VAL A 360 34.14 7.96 3.17
N TYR A 361 34.17 8.21 4.47
CA TYR A 361 35.36 8.72 5.16
C TYR A 361 35.99 7.60 5.98
N GLN A 362 37.30 7.46 5.89
CA GLN A 362 38.08 6.57 6.74
C GLN A 362 39.33 7.29 7.18
N ARG A 363 39.51 7.44 8.50
CA ARG A 363 40.71 8.07 9.09
C ARG A 363 41.96 7.31 8.63
N PRO A 364 42.95 7.99 8.02
CA PRO A 364 44.24 7.36 7.74
C PRO A 364 44.95 6.93 9.03
N PRO A 365 45.63 5.76 9.02
CA PRO A 365 46.38 5.32 10.18
C PRO A 365 47.40 6.39 10.69
N GLY A 366 47.41 6.67 11.98
CA GLY A 366 48.32 7.65 12.59
C GLY A 366 47.93 9.13 12.38
N ALA A 367 46.94 9.43 11.54
CA ALA A 367 46.46 10.80 11.37
C ALA A 367 45.42 11.19 12.41
N PRO A 368 45.30 12.50 12.81
CA PRO A 368 44.16 12.97 13.58
C PRO A 368 42.87 12.82 12.76
N ARG A 369 41.70 12.81 13.43
CA ARG A 369 40.42 12.88 12.73
C ARG A 369 40.31 14.20 12.00
N LEU A 370 39.76 14.13 10.79
CA LEU A 370 39.60 15.32 9.95
C LEU A 370 38.61 16.30 10.59
N GLU A 371 39.04 17.55 10.73
CA GLU A 371 38.19 18.68 11.07
C GLU A 371 38.22 19.69 9.92
N GLY A 372 37.05 19.99 9.38
CA GLY A 372 36.92 20.82 8.18
C GLY A 372 35.73 20.48 7.31
N SER A 373 35.75 20.93 6.06
CA SER A 373 34.68 20.65 5.12
C SER A 373 35.20 20.06 3.80
N MET A 374 34.42 19.19 3.26
CA MET A 374 34.54 18.74 1.87
C MET A 374 33.36 19.24 1.05
N GLU A 375 33.62 19.72 -0.12
CA GLU A 375 32.60 20.06 -1.12
C GLU A 375 32.72 19.16 -2.33
N LEU A 376 31.57 18.80 -2.87
CA LEU A 376 31.41 17.84 -3.97
C LEU A 376 30.43 18.39 -5.00
N ARG A 377 30.78 18.25 -6.28
CA ARG A 377 29.92 18.53 -7.43
C ARG A 377 30.23 17.64 -8.60
N ASP A 378 29.40 17.70 -9.63
CA ASP A 378 29.59 17.03 -10.94
C ASP A 378 29.78 15.50 -10.81
N VAL A 379 29.06 14.85 -9.86
CA VAL A 379 29.16 13.39 -9.72
C VAL A 379 28.33 12.75 -10.82
N VAL A 380 29.04 12.16 -11.80
CA VAL A 380 28.44 11.55 -12.99
C VAL A 380 28.94 10.13 -13.14
N ILE A 381 28.01 9.22 -13.45
CA ILE A 381 28.33 7.85 -13.84
C ILE A 381 27.82 7.61 -15.25
N ALA A 382 28.69 7.14 -16.13
CA ALA A 382 28.36 6.86 -17.53
C ALA A 382 28.96 5.53 -17.95
N ALA A 383 28.35 4.87 -18.94
CA ALA A 383 28.96 3.70 -19.56
C ALA A 383 30.33 4.07 -20.17
N HIS A 384 31.33 3.25 -19.90
CA HIS A 384 32.66 3.43 -20.49
C HIS A 384 32.56 3.17 -22.00
N PRO A 385 33.00 4.13 -22.87
CA PRO A 385 33.05 3.86 -24.30
C PRO A 385 34.07 2.74 -24.57
N ASP A 386 33.61 1.65 -25.16
CA ASP A 386 34.49 0.55 -25.51
C ASP A 386 35.55 1.03 -26.51
N GLY A 387 36.84 0.92 -26.16
CA GLY A 387 37.99 1.21 -27.01
C GLY A 387 38.81 2.46 -26.73
N THR A 388 38.45 3.31 -25.74
CA THR A 388 39.29 4.47 -25.39
C THR A 388 40.33 4.08 -24.32
N PRO A 389 41.67 4.25 -24.56
CA PRO A 389 42.71 4.00 -23.54
C PRO A 389 42.53 5.00 -22.37
N LEU A 390 42.73 4.53 -21.17
CA LEU A 390 42.75 5.37 -19.97
C LEU A 390 43.90 6.38 -20.05
N ALA A 391 43.61 7.67 -20.06
CA ALA A 391 44.58 8.67 -19.69
C ALA A 391 44.77 8.58 -18.17
N ASN A 392 45.88 7.97 -17.74
CA ASN A 392 46.37 7.85 -16.35
C ASN A 392 45.52 6.98 -15.38
N ALA A 393 45.63 5.66 -15.53
CA ALA A 393 45.37 4.75 -14.42
C ALA A 393 46.49 4.89 -13.37
N LEU A 394 46.18 5.45 -12.21
CA LEU A 394 47.07 5.34 -11.06
C LEU A 394 47.16 3.85 -10.65
N PRO A 395 48.36 3.29 -10.42
CA PRO A 395 48.54 1.90 -10.04
C PRO A 395 47.85 1.66 -8.69
N GLY A 396 46.88 0.76 -8.68
CA GLY A 396 46.23 0.30 -7.47
C GLY A 396 47.25 -0.29 -6.51
N ALA A 397 47.45 0.32 -5.36
CA ALA A 397 48.21 -0.29 -4.28
C ALA A 397 47.42 -1.50 -3.76
N ALA A 398 47.82 -2.68 -4.18
CA ALA A 398 47.42 -3.93 -3.58
C ALA A 398 47.95 -3.97 -2.15
N ILE A 399 47.10 -3.72 -1.19
CA ILE A 399 47.41 -3.93 0.25
C ILE A 399 47.14 -5.42 0.52
N SER A 400 48.24 -6.19 0.60
CA SER A 400 48.26 -7.56 1.11
C SER A 400 47.79 -7.54 2.58
N SER A 401 46.78 -8.36 2.89
CA SER A 401 46.35 -8.65 4.25
C SER A 401 47.50 -9.35 5.01
N PRO A 402 47.85 -8.94 6.22
CA PRO A 402 48.68 -9.77 7.10
C PRO A 402 47.82 -10.87 7.72
N ARG A 403 48.39 -12.06 7.81
CA ARG A 403 47.88 -13.22 8.54
C ARG A 403 47.75 -12.98 10.03
#